data_8eccd83a5078b71bd1f82a7321fc2ac0
#
_entry.id   8eccd83a5078b71bd1f82a7321fc2ac0
#
_cell.length_a   1.000
_cell.length_b   1.000
_cell.length_c   1.000
_cell.angle_alpha   90.00
_cell.angle_beta   90.00
_cell.angle_gamma   90.00
#
_symmetry.space_group_name_H-M   'P 1'
#
loop_
_entity.id
_entity.type
_entity.pdbx_description
1 polymer ?
#
loop_
_entity_poly.entity_id
_entity_poly.type
_entity_poly.pdbx_seq_one_letter_code
_entity_poly.pdbx_strand_id
1 'polypeptide(L)'
;MTGTPGERFPHGRTFHHSQFPPERIAAERRHSVSVCLPARECAGTVGPIVRRLVELREAGVLDEVLVVDAASRDGTAERAAAAGAIVRQEAELLPQQGPVLGKGDALWRALSVLEGEIVCFLDADTENFSDHFATGLIGAICCEPDVDFAKAFYRRPGPSRAAVPGGAAVPGGAAVPGGAAVPAGAERPDEGLDPDGGGRVNRLMARPLVAELYPWLAWVHQPLAGEVAARRELLERLPFATGYGVEIAMLIDVWKESGTGRIVQVDLEVHRHPHQSLSALEPMARTVLATVARRLHEEGRLLEAPSGAPLERPPLASLALV
;
A
#
# COMPACT_ATOMS: atom_id res chain seq x y z
N MET A 1 0.12 -0.60 -30.60
CA MET A 1 -0.82 0.53 -30.63
C MET A 1 0.00 1.80 -30.70
N THR A 2 0.03 2.45 -31.86
CA THR A 2 0.76 3.68 -32.10
C THR A 2 -0.22 4.85 -31.88
N GLY A 3 -0.33 5.32 -30.63
CA GLY A 3 -1.06 6.55 -30.33
C GLY A 3 -0.23 7.76 -30.74
N THR A 4 -0.87 8.73 -31.35
CA THR A 4 -0.27 10.00 -31.80
C THR A 4 0.23 10.82 -30.61
N PRO A 5 1.36 11.56 -30.71
CA PRO A 5 1.84 12.45 -29.64
C PRO A 5 0.83 13.59 -29.46
N GLY A 6 -0.01 13.53 -28.44
CA GLY A 6 -1.04 14.54 -28.14
C GLY A 6 -2.27 14.00 -27.41
N GLU A 7 -2.51 12.70 -27.38
CA GLU A 7 -3.54 12.12 -26.54
C GLU A 7 -3.05 12.14 -25.09
N ARG A 8 -3.64 13.02 -24.28
CA ARG A 8 -3.44 13.02 -22.82
C ARG A 8 -3.85 11.65 -22.30
N PHE A 9 -2.90 10.92 -21.71
CA PHE A 9 -3.21 9.69 -20.99
C PHE A 9 -4.35 9.94 -20.00
N PRO A 10 -5.35 9.05 -19.90
CA PRO A 10 -6.46 9.25 -19.01
C PRO A 10 -5.92 9.40 -17.58
N HIS A 11 -6.22 10.54 -16.96
CA HIS A 11 -5.94 10.75 -15.56
C HIS A 11 -6.90 9.87 -14.76
N GLY A 12 -6.37 9.01 -13.90
CA GLY A 12 -7.20 8.27 -12.95
C GLY A 12 -7.87 9.20 -11.95
N ARG A 13 -8.96 8.73 -11.36
CA ARG A 13 -9.69 9.49 -10.33
C ARG A 13 -8.90 9.53 -9.03
N THR A 14 -8.93 10.69 -8.38
CA THR A 14 -8.34 10.90 -7.05
C THR A 14 -9.43 11.32 -6.09
N PHE A 15 -9.49 10.68 -4.94
CA PHE A 15 -10.41 11.01 -3.86
C PHE A 15 -9.62 11.48 -2.64
N HIS A 16 -10.29 12.22 -1.76
CA HIS A 16 -9.83 12.47 -0.40
C HIS A 16 -10.62 11.59 0.56
N HIS A 17 -9.96 11.02 1.56
CA HIS A 17 -10.60 10.09 2.51
C HIS A 17 -11.88 10.62 3.16
N SER A 18 -11.97 11.94 3.38
CA SER A 18 -13.15 12.58 3.98
C SER A 18 -14.44 12.45 3.17
N GLN A 19 -14.35 12.03 1.91
CA GLN A 19 -15.52 11.74 1.07
C GLN A 19 -16.21 10.43 1.47
N PHE A 20 -15.55 9.60 2.29
CA PHE A 20 -16.02 8.27 2.69
C PHE A 20 -16.09 8.15 4.22
N PRO A 21 -16.98 8.91 4.89
CA PRO A 21 -17.19 8.72 6.33
C PRO A 21 -17.81 7.35 6.62
N PRO A 22 -17.58 6.77 7.82
CA PRO A 22 -18.06 5.44 8.19
C PRO A 22 -19.55 5.22 7.93
N GLU A 23 -20.37 6.23 8.21
CA GLU A 23 -21.84 6.17 8.06
C GLU A 23 -22.25 6.01 6.59
N ARG A 24 -21.55 6.69 5.68
CA ARG A 24 -21.78 6.56 4.25
C ARG A 24 -21.44 5.15 3.77
N ILE A 25 -20.30 4.61 4.20
CA ILE A 25 -19.86 3.26 3.81
C ILE A 25 -20.87 2.22 4.32
N ALA A 26 -21.24 2.30 5.60
CA ALA A 26 -22.20 1.38 6.21
C ALA A 26 -23.57 1.39 5.51
N ALA A 27 -24.01 2.57 5.02
CA ALA A 27 -25.27 2.72 4.31
C ALA A 27 -25.22 2.25 2.85
N GLU A 28 -24.11 2.48 2.15
CA GLU A 28 -24.00 2.25 0.71
C GLU A 28 -23.34 0.91 0.34
N ARG A 29 -22.54 0.29 1.24
CA ARG A 29 -21.86 -0.96 0.93
C ARG A 29 -22.83 -2.09 0.65
N ARG A 30 -22.53 -2.90 -0.35
CA ARG A 30 -23.31 -4.08 -0.78
C ARG A 30 -22.51 -5.37 -0.74
N HIS A 31 -21.22 -5.28 -0.43
CA HIS A 31 -20.25 -6.37 -0.43
C HIS A 31 -19.66 -6.54 0.95
N SER A 32 -19.29 -7.76 1.28
CA SER A 32 -18.52 -8.05 2.48
C SER A 32 -17.10 -7.52 2.35
N VAL A 33 -16.51 -7.06 3.46
CA VAL A 33 -15.21 -6.41 3.51
C VAL A 33 -14.31 -7.07 4.54
N SER A 34 -13.17 -7.56 4.12
CA SER A 34 -12.09 -8.03 4.98
C SER A 34 -10.93 -7.04 5.01
N VAL A 35 -10.41 -6.77 6.20
CA VAL A 35 -9.15 -6.03 6.38
C VAL A 35 -8.07 -7.00 6.81
N CYS A 36 -6.92 -6.97 6.13
CA CYS A 36 -5.76 -7.80 6.44
C CYS A 36 -4.54 -6.93 6.77
N LEU A 37 -3.88 -7.26 7.86
CA LEU A 37 -2.65 -6.65 8.36
C LEU A 37 -1.53 -7.69 8.34
N PRO A 38 -0.63 -7.69 7.35
CA PRO A 38 0.61 -8.44 7.46
C PRO A 38 1.47 -7.80 8.54
N ALA A 39 1.89 -8.57 9.54
CA ALA A 39 2.57 -8.06 10.72
C ALA A 39 3.89 -8.80 10.99
N ARG A 40 4.93 -8.04 11.32
CA ARG A 40 6.20 -8.58 11.82
C ARG A 40 6.83 -7.60 12.78
N GLU A 41 7.00 -8.03 14.06
CA GLU A 41 7.59 -7.19 15.11
C GLU A 41 6.88 -5.82 15.25
N CYS A 42 5.53 -5.84 15.32
CA CYS A 42 4.66 -4.66 15.37
C CYS A 42 3.89 -4.53 16.70
N ALA A 43 4.40 -5.09 17.80
CA ALA A 43 3.71 -5.09 19.10
C ALA A 43 3.32 -3.70 19.62
N GLY A 44 4.06 -2.65 19.21
CA GLY A 44 3.77 -1.27 19.62
C GLY A 44 2.54 -0.66 18.93
N THR A 45 2.24 -1.08 17.72
CA THR A 45 1.24 -0.45 16.84
C THR A 45 0.03 -1.34 16.56
N VAL A 46 0.21 -2.66 16.44
CA VAL A 46 -0.85 -3.58 15.98
C VAL A 46 -2.10 -3.55 16.87
N GLY A 47 -1.95 -3.51 18.21
CA GLY A 47 -3.08 -3.51 19.14
C GLY A 47 -3.99 -2.28 18.98
N PRO A 48 -3.47 -1.05 19.02
CA PRO A 48 -4.22 0.16 18.70
C PRO A 48 -4.91 0.12 17.34
N ILE A 49 -4.22 -0.31 16.28
CA ILE A 49 -4.77 -0.41 14.92
C ILE A 49 -5.97 -1.38 14.90
N VAL A 50 -5.79 -2.59 15.44
CA VAL A 50 -6.85 -3.60 15.48
C VAL A 50 -8.08 -3.11 16.23
N ARG A 51 -7.92 -2.44 17.40
CA ARG A 51 -9.07 -1.89 18.13
C ARG A 51 -9.89 -0.93 17.28
N ARG A 52 -9.23 0.00 16.54
CA ARG A 52 -9.94 0.92 15.64
C ARG A 52 -10.68 0.18 14.53
N LEU A 53 -10.07 -0.87 13.97
CA LEU A 53 -10.71 -1.69 12.93
C LEU A 53 -11.88 -2.50 13.49
N VAL A 54 -11.81 -2.97 14.73
CA VAL A 54 -12.92 -3.65 15.42
C VAL A 54 -14.09 -2.67 15.66
N GLU A 55 -13.81 -1.43 16.07
CA GLU A 55 -14.83 -0.37 16.19
C GLU A 55 -15.50 -0.10 14.83
N LEU A 56 -14.75 -0.06 13.72
CA LEU A 56 -15.32 0.07 12.38
C LEU A 56 -16.16 -1.15 11.97
N ARG A 57 -15.77 -2.35 12.40
CA ARG A 57 -16.59 -3.56 12.21
C ARG A 57 -17.93 -3.46 12.95
N GLU A 58 -17.90 -3.02 14.21
CA GLU A 58 -19.10 -2.80 15.00
C GLU A 58 -20.00 -1.71 14.41
N ALA A 59 -19.39 -0.69 13.78
CA ALA A 59 -20.11 0.35 13.04
C ALA A 59 -20.63 -0.12 11.65
N GLY A 60 -20.39 -1.37 11.25
CA GLY A 60 -20.89 -1.92 10.00
C GLY A 60 -20.10 -1.50 8.75
N VAL A 61 -18.87 -1.01 8.91
CA VAL A 61 -18.00 -0.59 7.78
C VAL A 61 -17.27 -1.78 7.15
N LEU A 62 -16.91 -2.77 7.95
CA LEU A 62 -16.20 -3.99 7.54
C LEU A 62 -16.73 -5.19 8.31
N ASP A 63 -16.35 -6.41 7.91
CA ASP A 63 -16.87 -7.66 8.47
C ASP A 63 -15.77 -8.46 9.17
N GLU A 64 -14.53 -8.40 8.69
CA GLU A 64 -13.43 -9.22 9.15
C GLU A 64 -12.15 -8.41 9.36
N VAL A 65 -11.44 -8.69 10.45
CA VAL A 65 -10.08 -8.17 10.73
C VAL A 65 -9.16 -9.34 10.93
N LEU A 66 -8.24 -9.55 9.97
CA LEU A 66 -7.24 -10.60 9.98
C LEU A 66 -5.85 -9.99 10.19
N VAL A 67 -5.07 -10.54 11.11
CA VAL A 67 -3.63 -10.28 11.23
C VAL A 67 -2.89 -11.54 10.81
N VAL A 68 -2.01 -11.41 9.81
CA VAL A 68 -1.11 -12.49 9.38
C VAL A 68 0.27 -12.20 9.95
N ASP A 69 0.63 -12.96 10.97
CA ASP A 69 1.88 -12.77 11.73
C ASP A 69 3.02 -13.59 11.14
N ALA A 70 4.14 -12.93 10.87
CA ALA A 70 5.35 -13.53 10.32
C ALA A 70 6.30 -14.08 11.43
N ALA A 71 5.76 -14.86 12.37
CA ALA A 71 6.46 -15.44 13.52
C ALA A 71 7.18 -14.40 14.39
N SER A 72 6.48 -13.32 14.72
CA SER A 72 6.96 -12.25 15.61
C SER A 72 7.28 -12.78 17.01
N ARG A 73 8.29 -12.19 17.65
CA ARG A 73 8.77 -12.60 18.99
C ARG A 73 8.52 -11.54 20.05
N ASP A 74 7.98 -10.40 19.66
CA ASP A 74 7.74 -9.22 20.53
C ASP A 74 6.34 -9.18 21.16
N GLY A 75 5.50 -10.20 20.90
CA GLY A 75 4.12 -10.26 21.37
C GLY A 75 3.10 -9.62 20.40
N THR A 76 3.46 -9.45 19.14
CA THR A 76 2.57 -8.93 18.09
C THR A 76 1.29 -9.74 17.96
N ALA A 77 1.39 -11.07 17.82
CA ALA A 77 0.24 -11.97 17.64
C ALA A 77 -0.74 -11.90 18.83
N GLU A 78 -0.20 -11.97 20.06
CA GLU A 78 -0.99 -11.92 21.29
C GLU A 78 -1.72 -10.58 21.44
N ARG A 79 -1.05 -9.48 21.12
CA ARG A 79 -1.67 -8.13 21.18
C ARG A 79 -2.75 -7.96 20.14
N ALA A 80 -2.56 -8.47 18.93
CA ALA A 80 -3.57 -8.46 17.88
C ALA A 80 -4.81 -9.27 18.28
N ALA A 81 -4.63 -10.49 18.80
CA ALA A 81 -5.71 -11.34 19.27
C ALA A 81 -6.47 -10.72 20.45
N ALA A 82 -5.74 -10.16 21.43
CA ALA A 82 -6.34 -9.46 22.59
C ALA A 82 -7.14 -8.19 22.18
N ALA A 83 -6.81 -7.58 21.04
CA ALA A 83 -7.52 -6.44 20.48
C ALA A 83 -8.77 -6.85 19.64
N GLY A 84 -8.96 -8.15 19.36
CA GLY A 84 -10.17 -8.68 18.71
C GLY A 84 -9.98 -9.06 17.22
N ALA A 85 -8.73 -9.16 16.73
CA ALA A 85 -8.46 -9.69 15.40
C ALA A 85 -8.46 -11.22 15.38
N ILE A 86 -8.79 -11.77 14.21
CA ILE A 86 -8.40 -13.14 13.87
C ILE A 86 -6.90 -13.12 13.58
N VAL A 87 -6.13 -14.01 14.21
CA VAL A 87 -4.69 -14.11 13.97
C VAL A 87 -4.38 -15.45 13.31
N ARG A 88 -3.54 -15.40 12.28
CA ARG A 88 -2.98 -16.57 11.60
C ARG A 88 -1.48 -16.43 11.49
N GLN A 89 -0.75 -17.53 11.68
CA GLN A 89 0.67 -17.55 11.39
C GLN A 89 0.86 -17.73 9.88
N GLU A 90 1.70 -16.90 9.27
CA GLU A 90 1.96 -16.92 7.82
C GLU A 90 2.35 -18.31 7.32
N ALA A 91 3.18 -19.03 8.08
CA ALA A 91 3.67 -20.36 7.72
C ALA A 91 2.58 -21.45 7.75
N GLU A 92 1.46 -21.22 8.45
CA GLU A 92 0.34 -22.16 8.52
C GLU A 92 -0.60 -22.04 7.30
N LEU A 93 -0.53 -20.90 6.59
CA LEU A 93 -1.35 -20.66 5.42
C LEU A 93 -0.69 -21.26 4.18
N LEU A 94 -1.40 -22.14 3.47
CA LEU A 94 -0.94 -22.82 2.25
C LEU A 94 0.47 -23.45 2.44
N PRO A 95 0.72 -24.28 3.46
CA PRO A 95 2.06 -24.82 3.75
C PRO A 95 2.59 -25.68 2.59
N GLN A 96 1.72 -26.28 1.78
CA GLN A 96 2.07 -27.01 0.57
C GLN A 96 2.74 -26.17 -0.52
N GLN A 97 2.63 -24.84 -0.44
CA GLN A 97 3.27 -23.91 -1.37
C GLN A 97 4.72 -23.56 -0.99
N GLY A 98 5.28 -24.27 0.01
CA GLY A 98 6.66 -24.13 0.44
C GLY A 98 6.88 -22.97 1.42
N PRO A 99 8.15 -22.54 1.59
CA PRO A 99 8.52 -21.57 2.62
C PRO A 99 7.91 -20.20 2.37
N VAL A 100 7.81 -19.44 3.44
CA VAL A 100 7.37 -18.04 3.44
C VAL A 100 8.42 -17.14 2.78
N LEU A 101 7.99 -16.21 1.93
CA LEU A 101 8.85 -15.39 1.08
C LEU A 101 8.65 -13.86 1.26
N GLY A 102 8.18 -13.46 2.45
CA GLY A 102 8.03 -12.05 2.83
C GLY A 102 6.68 -11.43 2.45
N LYS A 103 6.57 -10.08 2.50
CA LYS A 103 5.30 -9.35 2.50
C LYS A 103 4.32 -9.78 1.38
N GLY A 104 4.79 -9.84 0.16
CA GLY A 104 3.90 -10.23 -0.96
C GLY A 104 3.37 -11.65 -0.83
N ASP A 105 4.16 -12.58 -0.29
CA ASP A 105 3.72 -13.94 -0.01
C ASP A 105 2.69 -13.98 1.14
N ALA A 106 2.87 -13.16 2.17
CA ALA A 106 1.91 -13.02 3.27
C ALA A 106 0.54 -12.55 2.75
N LEU A 107 0.52 -11.53 1.89
CA LEU A 107 -0.72 -11.02 1.27
C LEU A 107 -1.40 -12.09 0.41
N TRP A 108 -0.62 -12.81 -0.40
CA TRP A 108 -1.13 -13.89 -1.25
C TRP A 108 -1.71 -15.05 -0.42
N ARG A 109 -1.01 -15.45 0.64
CA ARG A 109 -1.49 -16.50 1.56
C ARG A 109 -2.75 -16.07 2.30
N ALA A 110 -2.82 -14.80 2.71
CA ALA A 110 -3.99 -14.25 3.38
C ALA A 110 -5.27 -14.38 2.56
N LEU A 111 -5.20 -14.21 1.22
CA LEU A 111 -6.35 -14.35 0.33
C LEU A 111 -7.01 -15.73 0.43
N SER A 112 -6.27 -16.79 0.80
CA SER A 112 -6.82 -18.14 0.92
C SER A 112 -7.77 -18.33 2.11
N VAL A 113 -7.76 -17.41 3.08
CA VAL A 113 -8.57 -17.50 4.31
C VAL A 113 -9.44 -16.27 4.55
N LEU A 114 -9.28 -15.19 3.79
CA LEU A 114 -10.14 -14.04 3.84
C LEU A 114 -11.50 -14.37 3.20
N GLU A 115 -12.59 -13.86 3.77
CA GLU A 115 -13.96 -14.17 3.31
C GLU A 115 -14.62 -13.01 2.57
N GLY A 116 -14.12 -11.77 2.74
CA GLY A 116 -14.71 -10.57 2.13
C GLY A 116 -14.59 -10.53 0.61
N GLU A 117 -15.63 -10.05 -0.07
CA GLU A 117 -15.63 -9.76 -1.51
C GLU A 117 -14.74 -8.55 -1.84
N ILE A 118 -14.50 -7.70 -0.86
CA ILE A 118 -13.53 -6.59 -0.91
C ILE A 118 -12.47 -6.89 0.13
N VAL A 119 -11.20 -6.78 -0.27
CA VAL A 119 -10.04 -6.96 0.60
C VAL A 119 -9.30 -5.64 0.71
N CYS A 120 -9.07 -5.19 1.94
CA CYS A 120 -8.24 -4.02 2.24
C CYS A 120 -6.97 -4.48 2.96
N PHE A 121 -5.80 -4.24 2.36
CA PHE A 121 -4.50 -4.45 2.98
C PHE A 121 -4.03 -3.16 3.63
N LEU A 122 -3.58 -3.22 4.88
CA LEU A 122 -3.05 -2.10 5.65
C LEU A 122 -1.74 -2.50 6.32
N ASP A 123 -0.81 -1.55 6.45
CA ASP A 123 0.44 -1.79 7.16
C ASP A 123 0.22 -1.80 8.69
N ALA A 124 0.81 -2.80 9.39
CA ALA A 124 0.66 -2.99 10.84
C ALA A 124 1.58 -2.10 11.70
N ASP A 125 2.51 -1.36 11.08
CA ASP A 125 3.52 -0.51 11.74
C ASP A 125 3.21 1.00 11.65
N THR A 126 1.98 1.36 11.26
CA THR A 126 1.52 2.74 11.16
C THR A 126 1.39 3.37 12.55
N GLU A 127 2.23 4.37 12.87
CA GLU A 127 2.27 5.01 14.20
C GLU A 127 1.08 5.95 14.46
N ASN A 128 0.58 6.61 13.42
CA ASN A 128 -0.53 7.57 13.52
C ASN A 128 -1.82 7.04 12.88
N PHE A 129 -2.07 5.73 13.00
CA PHE A 129 -3.26 5.12 12.45
C PHE A 129 -4.55 5.75 13.01
N SER A 130 -5.49 6.05 12.12
CA SER A 130 -6.87 6.39 12.45
C SER A 130 -7.80 5.84 11.36
N ASP A 131 -9.10 5.92 11.59
CA ASP A 131 -10.13 5.28 10.76
C ASP A 131 -9.99 5.57 9.27
N HIS A 132 -9.55 6.79 8.92
CA HIS A 132 -9.49 7.22 7.52
C HIS A 132 -8.51 6.39 6.67
N PHE A 133 -7.53 5.68 7.27
CA PHE A 133 -6.68 4.75 6.54
C PHE A 133 -7.48 3.58 5.97
N ALA A 134 -8.44 3.08 6.72
CA ALA A 134 -9.35 2.02 6.27
C ALA A 134 -10.53 2.58 5.48
N THR A 135 -11.26 3.56 6.04
CA THR A 135 -12.50 4.06 5.44
C THR A 135 -12.28 4.72 4.10
N GLY A 136 -11.16 5.44 3.91
CA GLY A 136 -10.83 6.06 2.63
C GLY A 136 -10.74 5.03 1.49
N LEU A 137 -10.03 3.94 1.73
CA LEU A 137 -9.81 2.88 0.73
C LEU A 137 -11.06 2.01 0.52
N ILE A 138 -11.67 1.55 1.61
CA ILE A 138 -12.90 0.74 1.58
C ILE A 138 -14.02 1.53 0.92
N GLY A 139 -14.19 2.78 1.31
CA GLY A 139 -15.23 3.65 0.77
C GLY A 139 -15.09 3.90 -0.72
N ALA A 140 -13.86 4.05 -1.22
CA ALA A 140 -13.61 4.22 -2.65
C ALA A 140 -14.07 3.00 -3.48
N ILE A 141 -14.06 1.78 -2.91
CA ILE A 141 -14.59 0.58 -3.60
C ILE A 141 -16.09 0.43 -3.35
N CYS A 142 -16.56 0.67 -2.12
CA CYS A 142 -17.96 0.43 -1.74
C CYS A 142 -18.92 1.46 -2.32
N CYS A 143 -18.50 2.74 -2.39
CA CYS A 143 -19.38 3.85 -2.77
C CYS A 143 -19.21 4.27 -4.25
N GLU A 144 -18.19 3.76 -4.94
CA GLU A 144 -17.92 4.09 -6.34
C GLU A 144 -18.02 2.80 -7.20
N PRO A 145 -19.12 2.59 -7.92
CA PRO A 145 -19.44 1.29 -8.54
C PRO A 145 -18.44 0.82 -9.60
N ASP A 146 -17.73 1.76 -10.22
CA ASP A 146 -16.77 1.47 -11.29
C ASP A 146 -15.34 1.31 -10.80
N VAL A 147 -15.11 1.16 -9.48
CA VAL A 147 -13.80 1.00 -8.88
C VAL A 147 -13.56 -0.44 -8.48
N ASP A 148 -12.45 -1.01 -8.97
CA ASP A 148 -11.98 -2.34 -8.58
C ASP A 148 -10.74 -2.30 -7.70
N PHE A 149 -9.98 -1.19 -7.78
CA PHE A 149 -8.73 -1.03 -7.04
C PHE A 149 -8.54 0.41 -6.55
N ALA A 150 -8.39 0.58 -5.26
CA ALA A 150 -8.09 1.84 -4.59
C ALA A 150 -6.70 1.78 -3.95
N LYS A 151 -5.84 2.73 -4.27
CA LYS A 151 -4.47 2.82 -3.77
C LYS A 151 -4.28 4.07 -2.94
N ALA A 152 -3.67 3.92 -1.77
CA ALA A 152 -3.33 5.06 -0.91
C ALA A 152 -2.23 5.93 -1.51
N PHE A 153 -2.29 7.22 -1.20
CA PHE A 153 -1.13 8.10 -1.18
C PHE A 153 -1.23 9.05 0.00
N TYR A 154 -0.08 9.52 0.47
CA TYR A 154 0.02 10.33 1.67
C TYR A 154 1.37 11.06 1.71
N ARG A 155 1.48 12.09 2.55
CA ARG A 155 2.77 12.72 2.87
C ARG A 155 3.50 11.85 3.90
N ARG A 156 4.79 11.67 3.72
CA ARG A 156 5.67 10.97 4.68
C ARG A 156 6.72 11.96 5.21
N PRO A 157 6.45 12.64 6.33
CA PRO A 157 7.44 13.51 6.95
C PRO A 157 8.68 12.71 7.34
N GLY A 158 9.86 13.26 7.09
CA GLY A 158 11.13 12.65 7.45
C GLY A 158 11.92 13.53 8.41
N PRO A 159 13.03 13.04 8.97
CA PRO A 159 13.89 13.85 9.84
C PRO A 159 14.40 15.08 9.08
N SER A 160 14.26 16.25 9.71
CA SER A 160 14.78 17.50 9.16
C SER A 160 16.30 17.44 9.00
N ARG A 161 16.81 17.99 7.89
CA ARG A 161 18.26 18.16 7.67
C ARG A 161 18.95 18.98 8.78
N ALA A 162 18.20 19.82 9.46
CA ALA A 162 18.71 20.63 10.59
C ALA A 162 18.99 19.81 11.86
N ALA A 163 18.46 18.58 11.96
CA ALA A 163 18.66 17.71 13.11
C ALA A 163 19.90 16.78 12.98
N VAL A 164 20.65 16.84 11.88
CA VAL A 164 21.89 16.07 11.70
C VAL A 164 23.08 16.92 12.16
N PRO A 165 23.73 16.60 13.29
CA PRO A 165 24.92 17.33 13.70
C PRO A 165 26.03 17.15 12.66
N GLY A 166 26.46 18.25 12.01
CA GLY A 166 27.59 18.27 11.08
C GLY A 166 27.28 18.47 9.60
N GLY A 167 26.04 18.68 9.20
CA GLY A 167 25.68 18.98 7.80
C GLY A 167 25.85 20.47 7.48
N ALA A 168 26.88 20.85 6.68
CA ALA A 168 27.01 22.21 6.15
C ALA A 168 25.81 22.57 5.26
N ALA A 169 25.21 23.73 5.51
CA ALA A 169 24.13 24.26 4.69
C ALA A 169 24.64 24.57 3.27
N VAL A 170 23.97 24.05 2.25
CA VAL A 170 24.17 24.44 0.85
C VAL A 170 23.24 25.62 0.57
N PRO A 171 23.74 26.83 0.23
CA PRO A 171 22.89 27.95 -0.13
C PRO A 171 22.35 27.77 -1.56
N GLY A 172 21.05 27.92 -1.74
CA GLY A 172 20.46 28.06 -3.06
C GLY A 172 19.25 27.15 -3.37
N GLY A 173 18.12 27.48 -2.78
CA GLY A 173 16.80 27.03 -3.23
C GLY A 173 15.85 28.20 -3.24
N ALA A 174 15.42 28.66 -4.43
CA ALA A 174 14.48 29.75 -4.58
C ALA A 174 13.12 29.39 -3.93
N ALA A 175 12.63 30.27 -3.06
CA ALA A 175 11.32 30.16 -2.44
C ALA A 175 10.22 30.35 -3.49
N VAL A 176 9.24 29.44 -3.52
CA VAL A 176 8.00 29.58 -4.27
C VAL A 176 7.00 30.32 -3.39
N PRO A 177 6.45 31.49 -3.81
CA PRO A 177 5.47 32.23 -3.01
C PRO A 177 4.08 31.63 -3.21
N GLY A 178 3.33 31.38 -2.14
CA GLY A 178 1.91 31.05 -2.19
C GLY A 178 1.47 30.00 -1.18
N GLY A 179 1.61 30.25 0.11
CA GLY A 179 1.00 29.47 1.18
C GLY A 179 0.22 30.40 2.12
N ALA A 180 -1.08 30.15 2.29
CA ALA A 180 -1.92 30.90 3.23
C ALA A 180 -1.40 30.73 4.67
N ALA A 181 -1.37 31.84 5.42
CA ALA A 181 -0.94 31.88 6.81
C ALA A 181 -1.91 31.14 7.71
N VAL A 182 -1.40 30.18 8.49
CA VAL A 182 -2.11 29.46 9.55
C VAL A 182 -1.96 30.24 10.86
N PRO A 183 -3.04 30.37 11.70
CA PRO A 183 -2.97 31.16 12.94
C PRO A 183 -1.92 30.61 13.92
N ALA A 184 -1.21 31.52 14.57
CA ALA A 184 -0.24 31.22 15.62
C ALA A 184 -0.96 30.68 16.87
N GLY A 185 -0.61 29.44 17.30
CA GLY A 185 -1.07 28.91 18.59
C GLY A 185 -1.40 27.42 18.66
N ALA A 186 -1.40 26.68 17.55
CA ALA A 186 -1.49 25.23 17.61
C ALA A 186 -0.08 24.62 17.59
N GLU A 187 0.28 23.86 18.62
CA GLU A 187 1.48 23.03 18.60
C GLU A 187 1.45 22.15 17.35
N ARG A 188 2.37 22.38 16.43
CA ARG A 188 2.50 21.56 15.21
C ARG A 188 3.27 20.29 15.59
N PRO A 189 2.64 19.12 15.58
CA PRO A 189 3.32 17.86 15.90
C PRO A 189 4.46 17.50 14.93
N ASP A 190 4.70 18.32 13.90
CA ASP A 190 5.72 18.13 12.86
C ASP A 190 6.86 19.16 12.93
N GLU A 191 6.99 19.92 14.03
CA GLU A 191 8.14 20.83 14.20
C GLU A 191 9.45 20.03 14.18
N GLY A 192 10.31 20.32 13.20
CA GLY A 192 11.60 19.63 13.00
C GLY A 192 11.57 18.47 12.01
N LEU A 193 10.44 18.14 11.38
CA LEU A 193 10.37 17.16 10.30
C LEU A 193 10.42 17.85 8.93
N ASP A 194 11.16 17.23 7.98
CA ASP A 194 11.07 17.58 6.57
C ASP A 194 9.78 16.95 6.00
N PRO A 195 8.77 17.75 5.59
CA PRO A 195 7.52 17.22 5.07
C PRO A 195 7.69 16.31 3.85
N ASP A 196 8.84 16.43 3.20
CA ASP A 196 9.22 15.66 2.01
C ASP A 196 10.34 14.64 2.26
N GLY A 197 10.78 14.46 3.49
CA GLY A 197 11.95 13.63 3.83
C GLY A 197 11.75 12.12 3.71
N GLY A 198 10.49 11.65 3.64
CA GLY A 198 10.14 10.24 3.51
C GLY A 198 9.90 9.78 2.07
N GLY A 199 9.64 8.46 1.90
CA GLY A 199 9.26 7.88 0.62
C GLY A 199 10.35 7.92 -0.45
N ARG A 200 11.63 7.86 -0.08
CA ARG A 200 12.79 8.05 -0.98
C ARG A 200 12.82 7.06 -2.15
N VAL A 201 12.56 5.78 -1.92
CA VAL A 201 12.49 4.77 -3.01
C VAL A 201 11.33 5.08 -3.95
N ASN A 202 10.19 5.51 -3.42
CA ASN A 202 9.05 5.91 -4.23
C ASN A 202 9.39 7.10 -5.15
N ARG A 203 10.03 8.15 -4.60
CA ARG A 203 10.34 9.38 -5.35
C ARG A 203 11.49 9.21 -6.35
N LEU A 204 12.54 8.49 -5.96
CA LEU A 204 13.78 8.40 -6.74
C LEU A 204 13.83 7.18 -7.67
N MET A 205 12.99 6.17 -7.44
CA MET A 205 12.98 4.93 -8.21
C MET A 205 11.60 4.65 -8.81
N ALA A 206 10.58 4.40 -8.01
CA ALA A 206 9.30 3.87 -8.52
C ALA A 206 8.55 4.86 -9.41
N ARG A 207 8.42 6.12 -9.00
CA ARG A 207 7.75 7.15 -9.82
C ARG A 207 8.44 7.39 -11.17
N PRO A 208 9.77 7.62 -11.24
CA PRO A 208 10.48 7.72 -12.52
C PRO A 208 10.30 6.48 -13.40
N LEU A 209 10.44 5.28 -12.85
CA LEU A 209 10.25 4.04 -13.60
C LEU A 209 8.83 3.94 -14.18
N VAL A 210 7.82 4.24 -13.38
CA VAL A 210 6.42 4.21 -13.83
C VAL A 210 6.18 5.28 -14.89
N ALA A 211 6.68 6.49 -14.72
CA ALA A 211 6.48 7.57 -15.68
C ALA A 211 7.08 7.26 -17.07
N GLU A 212 8.25 6.64 -17.10
CA GLU A 212 8.96 6.33 -18.34
C GLU A 212 8.47 5.03 -19.01
N LEU A 213 8.16 4.01 -18.21
CA LEU A 213 7.92 2.66 -18.72
C LEU A 213 6.43 2.28 -18.77
N TYR A 214 5.61 2.93 -17.94
CA TYR A 214 4.16 2.77 -17.86
C TYR A 214 3.45 4.14 -17.78
N PRO A 215 3.58 5.01 -18.81
CA PRO A 215 3.17 6.42 -18.74
C PRO A 215 1.68 6.62 -18.41
N TRP A 216 0.82 5.66 -18.71
CA TRP A 216 -0.59 5.65 -18.32
C TRP A 216 -0.84 5.47 -16.81
N LEU A 217 0.20 5.09 -16.03
CA LEU A 217 0.20 5.04 -14.57
C LEU A 217 0.98 6.22 -13.94
N ALA A 218 1.53 7.13 -14.72
CA ALA A 218 2.35 8.26 -14.22
C ALA A 218 1.59 9.21 -13.28
N TRP A 219 0.26 9.19 -13.30
CA TRP A 219 -0.61 9.94 -12.40
C TRP A 219 -0.65 9.37 -10.97
N VAL A 220 -0.21 8.14 -10.76
CA VAL A 220 -0.18 7.52 -9.43
C VAL A 220 0.93 8.15 -8.59
N HIS A 221 0.53 8.81 -7.50
CA HIS A 221 1.47 9.55 -6.64
C HIS A 221 2.42 8.64 -5.87
N GLN A 222 1.93 7.48 -5.41
CA GLN A 222 2.74 6.54 -4.62
C GLN A 222 2.59 5.10 -5.10
N PRO A 223 3.30 4.71 -6.18
CA PRO A 223 3.31 3.33 -6.67
C PRO A 223 3.66 2.27 -5.61
N LEU A 224 4.44 2.64 -4.58
CA LEU A 224 4.88 1.74 -3.51
C LEU A 224 4.07 1.88 -2.21
N ALA A 225 2.92 2.57 -2.19
CA ALA A 225 2.07 2.52 -1.00
C ALA A 225 1.59 1.08 -0.75
N GLY A 226 1.70 0.62 0.49
CA GLY A 226 1.30 -0.74 0.88
C GLY A 226 -0.20 -0.87 1.12
N GLU A 227 -0.85 0.25 1.44
CA GLU A 227 -2.26 0.31 1.74
C GLU A 227 -3.08 0.37 0.44
N VAL A 228 -3.90 -0.64 0.24
CA VAL A 228 -4.77 -0.79 -0.92
C VAL A 228 -6.08 -1.47 -0.53
N ALA A 229 -7.16 -1.16 -1.24
CA ALA A 229 -8.36 -1.99 -1.24
C ALA A 229 -8.66 -2.44 -2.67
N ALA A 230 -9.17 -3.65 -2.81
CA ALA A 230 -9.51 -4.20 -4.11
C ALA A 230 -10.66 -5.20 -4.02
N ARG A 231 -11.30 -5.46 -5.15
CA ARG A 231 -12.18 -6.61 -5.28
C ARG A 231 -11.36 -7.90 -5.16
N ARG A 232 -11.82 -8.82 -4.31
CA ARG A 232 -11.12 -10.09 -4.08
C ARG A 232 -10.92 -10.89 -5.37
N GLU A 233 -11.93 -10.99 -6.20
CA GLU A 233 -11.86 -11.70 -7.48
C GLU A 233 -10.79 -11.16 -8.42
N LEU A 234 -10.50 -9.85 -8.36
CA LEU A 234 -9.38 -9.25 -9.09
C LEU A 234 -8.05 -9.74 -8.51
N LEU A 235 -7.87 -9.63 -7.19
CA LEU A 235 -6.62 -10.06 -6.53
C LEU A 235 -6.32 -11.53 -6.75
N GLU A 236 -7.33 -12.40 -6.74
CA GLU A 236 -7.16 -13.85 -6.95
C GLU A 236 -6.68 -14.20 -8.36
N ARG A 237 -6.89 -13.32 -9.35
CA ARG A 237 -6.38 -13.50 -10.72
C ARG A 237 -4.97 -12.99 -10.94
N LEU A 238 -4.41 -12.23 -9.99
CA LEU A 238 -3.07 -11.64 -10.14
C LEU A 238 -1.98 -12.58 -9.62
N PRO A 239 -0.81 -12.58 -10.26
CA PRO A 239 0.41 -13.13 -9.64
C PRO A 239 0.89 -12.16 -8.55
N PHE A 240 1.48 -12.68 -7.48
CA PHE A 240 2.03 -11.88 -6.41
C PHE A 240 3.55 -11.98 -6.38
N ALA A 241 4.24 -10.88 -6.66
CA ALA A 241 5.67 -10.77 -6.42
C ALA A 241 5.95 -10.88 -4.92
N THR A 242 6.89 -11.73 -4.54
CA THR A 242 7.26 -11.89 -3.13
C THR A 242 8.11 -10.70 -2.64
N GLY A 243 8.12 -10.45 -1.32
CA GLY A 243 8.89 -9.36 -0.73
C GLY A 243 8.39 -7.96 -1.13
N TYR A 244 9.30 -7.03 -1.32
CA TYR A 244 9.05 -5.59 -1.59
C TYR A 244 8.71 -5.25 -3.04
N GLY A 245 8.52 -6.24 -3.89
CA GLY A 245 8.08 -6.02 -5.28
C GLY A 245 6.57 -6.00 -5.43
N VAL A 246 5.82 -6.43 -4.42
CA VAL A 246 4.38 -6.68 -4.50
C VAL A 246 3.58 -5.44 -4.87
N GLU A 247 3.89 -4.29 -4.29
CA GLU A 247 3.10 -3.07 -4.48
C GLU A 247 3.15 -2.56 -5.92
N ILE A 248 4.35 -2.57 -6.55
CA ILE A 248 4.51 -2.10 -7.91
C ILE A 248 4.06 -3.16 -8.93
N ALA A 249 4.28 -4.44 -8.66
CA ALA A 249 3.76 -5.52 -9.48
C ALA A 249 2.24 -5.49 -9.52
N MET A 250 1.59 -5.45 -8.35
CA MET A 250 0.14 -5.39 -8.23
C MET A 250 -0.44 -4.19 -9.00
N LEU A 251 0.16 -3.00 -8.90
CA LEU A 251 -0.31 -1.83 -9.63
C LEU A 251 -0.26 -2.03 -11.15
N ILE A 252 0.84 -2.59 -11.67
CA ILE A 252 1.00 -2.88 -13.10
C ILE A 252 0.01 -3.96 -13.55
N ASP A 253 -0.12 -5.03 -12.78
CA ASP A 253 -0.97 -6.17 -13.12
C ASP A 253 -2.46 -5.81 -13.05
N VAL A 254 -2.89 -5.05 -12.03
CA VAL A 254 -4.26 -4.50 -11.96
C VAL A 254 -4.55 -3.62 -13.18
N TRP A 255 -3.60 -2.78 -13.59
CA TRP A 255 -3.80 -1.98 -14.80
C TRP A 255 -3.96 -2.84 -16.05
N LYS A 256 -3.21 -3.93 -16.18
CA LYS A 256 -3.34 -4.87 -17.31
C LYS A 256 -4.70 -5.56 -17.33
N GLU A 257 -5.20 -5.95 -16.17
CA GLU A 257 -6.49 -6.66 -16.03
C GLU A 257 -7.70 -5.74 -16.19
N SER A 258 -7.67 -4.56 -15.59
CA SER A 258 -8.86 -3.72 -15.41
C SER A 258 -8.79 -2.39 -16.18
N GLY A 259 -7.61 -1.99 -16.65
CA GLY A 259 -7.39 -0.68 -17.27
C GLY A 259 -7.40 0.48 -16.24
N THR A 260 -7.00 1.67 -16.70
CA THR A 260 -6.83 2.86 -15.85
C THR A 260 -8.15 3.33 -15.21
N GLY A 261 -9.27 3.18 -15.90
CA GLY A 261 -10.57 3.72 -15.46
C GLY A 261 -11.14 3.08 -14.19
N ARG A 262 -10.65 1.90 -13.82
CA ARG A 262 -11.10 1.16 -12.63
C ARG A 262 -10.15 1.28 -11.45
N ILE A 263 -9.04 2.00 -11.62
CA ILE A 263 -8.05 2.29 -10.59
C ILE A 263 -8.29 3.70 -10.08
N VAL A 264 -8.27 3.88 -8.76
CA VAL A 264 -8.32 5.19 -8.11
C VAL A 264 -7.20 5.32 -7.09
N GLN A 265 -6.87 6.55 -6.73
CA GLN A 265 -6.01 6.81 -5.58
C GLN A 265 -6.75 7.65 -4.54
N VAL A 266 -6.41 7.44 -3.27
CA VAL A 266 -7.05 8.11 -2.13
C VAL A 266 -5.99 8.82 -1.31
N ASP A 267 -6.18 10.12 -1.10
CA ASP A 267 -5.36 10.92 -0.20
C ASP A 267 -5.72 10.58 1.25
N LEU A 268 -4.75 10.01 1.97
CA LEU A 268 -4.82 9.67 3.39
C LEU A 268 -4.00 10.65 4.26
N GLU A 269 -3.68 11.84 3.73
CA GLU A 269 -2.98 12.94 4.39
C GLU A 269 -1.55 12.63 4.82
N VAL A 270 -1.34 12.20 6.06
CA VAL A 270 0.00 11.98 6.63
C VAL A 270 0.14 10.57 7.16
N HIS A 271 1.21 9.91 6.77
CA HIS A 271 1.56 8.58 7.25
C HIS A 271 2.91 8.61 7.96
N ARG A 272 2.94 8.15 9.22
CA ARG A 272 4.14 8.05 10.04
C ARG A 272 4.50 6.60 10.29
N HIS A 273 5.74 6.27 10.01
CA HIS A 273 6.33 4.97 10.29
C HIS A 273 7.84 5.15 10.57
N PRO A 274 8.51 4.19 11.19
CA PRO A 274 9.95 4.24 11.43
C PRO A 274 10.75 4.43 10.13
N HIS A 275 11.76 5.30 10.17
CA HIS A 275 12.62 5.58 9.03
C HIS A 275 13.77 4.59 8.92
N GLN A 276 14.00 4.08 7.72
CA GLN A 276 15.14 3.22 7.40
C GLN A 276 16.33 4.05 6.88
N SER A 277 17.55 3.55 7.07
CA SER A 277 18.76 4.14 6.47
C SER A 277 18.76 3.98 4.95
N LEU A 278 19.57 4.77 4.22
CA LEU A 278 19.71 4.62 2.77
C LEU A 278 20.24 3.23 2.39
N SER A 279 21.19 2.70 3.17
CA SER A 279 21.72 1.35 2.95
C SER A 279 20.67 0.25 3.11
N ALA A 280 19.71 0.43 4.02
CA ALA A 280 18.60 -0.50 4.18
C ALA A 280 17.56 -0.39 3.04
N LEU A 281 17.48 0.76 2.36
CA LEU A 281 16.58 0.97 1.22
C LEU A 281 17.14 0.47 -0.11
N GLU A 282 18.45 0.25 -0.23
CA GLU A 282 19.08 -0.21 -1.47
C GLU A 282 18.54 -1.58 -1.95
N PRO A 283 18.43 -2.62 -1.10
CA PRO A 283 17.82 -3.89 -1.51
C PRO A 283 16.37 -3.74 -1.98
N MET A 284 15.59 -2.85 -1.33
CA MET A 284 14.22 -2.55 -1.72
C MET A 284 14.18 -1.90 -3.11
N ALA A 285 15.02 -0.90 -3.37
CA ALA A 285 15.09 -0.22 -4.66
C ALA A 285 15.47 -1.21 -5.78
N ARG A 286 16.45 -2.10 -5.52
CA ARG A 286 16.84 -3.16 -6.46
C ARG A 286 15.70 -4.12 -6.76
N THR A 287 14.93 -4.52 -5.74
CA THR A 287 13.77 -5.40 -5.92
C THR A 287 12.68 -4.72 -6.77
N VAL A 288 12.39 -3.45 -6.53
CA VAL A 288 11.44 -2.66 -7.33
C VAL A 288 11.87 -2.61 -8.80
N LEU A 289 13.14 -2.28 -9.07
CA LEU A 289 13.69 -2.25 -10.43
C LEU A 289 13.57 -3.62 -11.12
N ALA A 290 13.97 -4.69 -10.44
CA ALA A 290 13.94 -6.03 -11.00
C ALA A 290 12.51 -6.53 -11.25
N THR A 291 11.55 -6.13 -10.41
CA THR A 291 10.13 -6.44 -10.60
C THR A 291 9.57 -5.75 -11.85
N VAL A 292 9.85 -4.47 -12.05
CA VAL A 292 9.43 -3.73 -13.26
C VAL A 292 10.09 -4.34 -14.49
N ALA A 293 11.38 -4.65 -14.44
CA ALA A 293 12.09 -5.29 -15.54
C ALA A 293 11.50 -6.67 -15.90
N ARG A 294 11.06 -7.45 -14.92
CA ARG A 294 10.34 -8.70 -15.17
C ARG A 294 9.06 -8.47 -15.96
N ARG A 295 8.22 -7.50 -15.56
CA ARG A 295 6.98 -7.19 -16.29
C ARG A 295 7.26 -6.76 -17.74
N LEU A 296 8.32 -5.96 -17.95
CA LEU A 296 8.75 -5.58 -19.30
C LEU A 296 9.21 -6.79 -20.13
N HIS A 297 9.92 -7.73 -19.51
CA HIS A 297 10.34 -8.95 -20.18
C HIS A 297 9.14 -9.83 -20.57
N GLU A 298 8.20 -10.04 -19.65
CA GLU A 298 6.94 -10.77 -19.89
C GLU A 298 6.08 -10.13 -20.99
N GLU A 299 6.17 -8.80 -21.14
CA GLU A 299 5.51 -8.02 -22.21
C GLU A 299 6.30 -8.03 -23.53
N GLY A 300 7.46 -8.67 -23.60
CA GLY A 300 8.34 -8.66 -24.77
C GLY A 300 9.04 -7.31 -25.04
N ARG A 301 9.04 -6.39 -24.08
CA ARG A 301 9.67 -5.05 -24.13
C ARG A 301 11.12 -5.07 -23.64
N LEU A 302 11.55 -6.13 -23.02
CA LEU A 302 12.91 -6.40 -22.59
C LEU A 302 13.32 -7.79 -23.05
N LEU A 303 14.48 -7.90 -23.74
CA LEU A 303 14.91 -9.16 -24.36
C LEU A 303 15.37 -10.20 -23.33
N GLU A 304 16.01 -9.76 -22.25
CA GLU A 304 16.56 -10.64 -21.22
C GLU A 304 15.79 -10.50 -19.90
N ALA A 305 15.49 -11.63 -19.27
CA ALA A 305 14.91 -11.63 -17.93
C ALA A 305 15.89 -11.07 -16.89
N PRO A 306 15.42 -10.25 -15.94
CA PRO A 306 16.29 -9.72 -14.88
C PRO A 306 16.73 -10.83 -13.92
N SER A 307 18.03 -10.93 -13.64
CA SER A 307 18.59 -11.95 -12.74
C SER A 307 18.18 -11.79 -11.27
N GLY A 308 17.70 -10.61 -10.88
CA GLY A 308 17.37 -10.28 -9.48
C GLY A 308 15.88 -10.12 -9.20
N ALA A 309 15.00 -10.51 -10.13
CA ALA A 309 13.57 -10.43 -9.89
C ALA A 309 13.15 -11.39 -8.76
N PRO A 310 12.27 -10.94 -7.84
CA PRO A 310 11.75 -11.80 -6.79
C PRO A 310 10.97 -12.97 -7.38
N LEU A 311 10.86 -14.06 -6.64
CA LEU A 311 9.93 -15.14 -6.96
C LEU A 311 8.50 -14.60 -6.98
N GLU A 312 7.62 -15.29 -7.69
CA GLU A 312 6.21 -14.95 -7.73
C GLU A 312 5.35 -16.13 -7.32
N ARG A 313 4.26 -15.83 -6.63
CA ARG A 313 3.17 -16.76 -6.42
C ARG A 313 2.22 -16.69 -7.61
N PRO A 314 1.74 -17.81 -8.12
CA PRO A 314 0.77 -17.81 -9.21
C PRO A 314 -0.56 -17.18 -8.77
N PRO A 315 -1.42 -16.77 -9.71
CA PRO A 315 -2.78 -16.39 -9.38
C PRO A 315 -3.46 -17.44 -8.49
N LEU A 316 -4.05 -17.02 -7.37
CA LEU A 316 -4.67 -17.94 -6.42
C LEU A 316 -5.81 -18.75 -7.09
N ALA A 317 -6.55 -18.11 -7.99
CA ALA A 317 -7.60 -18.74 -8.79
C ALA A 317 -7.08 -19.88 -9.71
N SER A 318 -5.77 -19.92 -10.00
CA SER A 318 -5.18 -21.00 -10.80
C SER A 318 -4.83 -22.25 -9.98
N LEU A 319 -4.88 -22.17 -8.66
CA LEU A 319 -4.62 -23.30 -7.79
C LEU A 319 -5.89 -24.14 -7.62
N ALA A 320 -5.79 -25.46 -7.84
CA ALA A 320 -6.79 -26.39 -7.34
C ALA A 320 -6.66 -26.44 -5.81
N LEU A 321 -7.43 -25.61 -5.11
CA LEU A 321 -7.53 -25.69 -3.65
C LEU A 321 -8.37 -26.93 -3.32
N VAL A 322 -7.68 -27.98 -2.89
CA VAL A 322 -8.28 -29.24 -2.44
C VAL A 322 -8.78 -29.07 -0.99
#